data_6e4cb30d33be81aa0fd38df573ea3622
#
_entry.id   6e4cb30d33be81aa0fd38df573ea3622
#
_cell.length_a   1.000
_cell.length_b   1.000
_cell.length_c   1.000
_cell.angle_alpha   90.00
_cell.angle_beta   90.00
_cell.angle_gamma   90.00
#
_symmetry.space_group_name_H-M   'P 1'
#
loop_
_entity.id
_entity.type
_entity.pdbx_description
1 polymer ?
#
loop_
_entity_poly.entity_id
_entity_poly.type
_entity_poly.pdbx_seq_one_letter_code
_entity_poly.pdbx_strand_id
1 'polypeptide(L)'
;WRSLVGSEMCIRDRIKKVKDIKILNLWVVSQFKDEYNPIHYHDGDISGVGYLKVPKNMTKNKLLKNKKDKTNGTIDFINGQRGFLSRSIFNIVPKERDLIIFPNYLMHTAYPFNINAERRSFSFNAKIILDK
;
A
#
# COMPACT_ATOMS: atom_id res chain seq x y z
N TRP A 1 -7.43 -1.79 15.05
CA TRP A 1 -6.12 -1.56 14.42
C TRP A 1 -5.23 -2.77 14.66
N ARG A 2 -4.99 -3.57 13.65
CA ARG A 2 -3.94 -4.60 13.72
C ARG A 2 -2.69 -4.02 13.06
N SER A 3 -1.69 -3.68 13.88
CA SER A 3 -0.36 -3.33 13.41
C SER A 3 0.25 -4.50 12.66
N LEU A 4 0.70 -4.27 11.43
CA LEU A 4 1.43 -5.24 10.60
C LEU A 4 2.92 -5.35 10.96
N VAL A 5 3.36 -4.79 12.09
CA VAL A 5 4.75 -4.82 12.52
C VAL A 5 4.94 -5.95 13.51
N GLY A 6 5.45 -7.08 13.03
CA GLY A 6 5.94 -8.16 13.86
C GLY A 6 7.24 -7.74 14.55
N SER A 7 7.16 -7.47 15.78
CA SER A 7 8.03 -7.54 16.95
C SER A 7 7.76 -6.36 17.88
N GLU A 8 6.76 -6.53 18.71
CA GLU A 8 6.39 -5.56 19.74
C GLU A 8 7.47 -5.40 20.84
N MET A 9 8.49 -6.24 20.84
CA MET A 9 9.49 -6.22 21.92
C MET A 9 10.56 -5.13 21.81
N CYS A 10 10.83 -4.58 20.63
CA CYS A 10 11.87 -3.56 20.46
C CYS A 10 11.37 -2.11 20.59
N ILE A 11 10.08 -1.88 20.60
CA ILE A 11 9.50 -0.53 20.55
C ILE A 11 9.18 0.01 21.96
N ARG A 12 8.98 -0.87 22.94
CA ARG A 12 8.48 -0.49 24.26
C ARG A 12 9.44 0.35 25.09
N ASP A 13 10.75 0.23 24.87
CA ASP A 13 11.77 0.93 25.67
C ASP A 13 12.25 2.25 25.07
N ARG A 14 11.77 2.63 23.87
CA ARG A 14 12.17 3.87 23.19
C ARG A 14 10.98 4.57 22.54
N ILE A 15 9.89 4.76 23.27
CA ILE A 15 8.76 5.55 22.76
C ILE A 15 9.18 7.02 22.75
N LYS A 16 9.84 7.42 21.68
CA LYS A 16 9.92 8.83 21.33
C LYS A 16 8.53 9.25 20.89
N LYS A 17 7.99 10.27 21.51
CA LYS A 17 6.70 10.82 21.12
C LYS A 17 6.80 11.44 19.75
N VAL A 18 5.85 11.16 18.89
CA VAL A 18 5.71 11.87 17.62
C VAL A 18 5.29 13.30 17.94
N LYS A 19 6.13 14.25 17.58
CA LYS A 19 5.85 15.68 17.73
C LYS A 19 5.06 16.23 16.58
N ASP A 20 5.41 15.81 15.36
CA ASP A 20 4.81 16.33 14.14
C ASP A 20 4.98 15.33 12.97
N ILE A 21 4.21 15.50 11.91
CA ILE A 21 4.34 14.77 10.66
C ILE A 21 4.43 15.80 9.53
N LYS A 22 5.56 15.81 8.83
CA LYS A 22 5.81 16.71 7.71
C LYS A 22 5.56 16.00 6.39
N ILE A 23 4.56 16.42 5.65
CA ILE A 23 4.34 15.96 4.28
C ILE A 23 5.48 16.49 3.39
N LEU A 24 6.16 15.58 2.71
CA LEU A 24 7.23 15.89 1.76
C LEU A 24 6.67 16.13 0.36
N ASN A 25 5.80 15.24 -0.09
CA ASN A 25 5.12 15.30 -1.38
C ASN A 25 3.72 14.69 -1.28
N LEU A 26 2.85 15.21 -2.13
CA LEU A 26 1.49 14.73 -2.32
C LEU A 26 1.17 14.78 -3.82
N TRP A 27 0.63 13.70 -4.36
CA TRP A 27 0.26 13.64 -5.78
C TRP A 27 -0.99 12.78 -6.00
N VAL A 28 -1.64 12.99 -7.13
CA VAL A 28 -2.80 12.20 -7.56
C VAL A 28 -2.38 11.23 -8.65
N VAL A 29 -2.88 10.01 -8.56
CA VAL A 29 -2.67 8.95 -9.55
C VAL A 29 -4.02 8.57 -10.14
N SER A 30 -4.16 8.75 -11.46
CA SER A 30 -5.25 8.19 -12.25
C SER A 30 -4.72 6.97 -13.00
N GLN A 31 -5.24 5.80 -12.70
CA GLN A 31 -4.87 4.56 -13.37
C GLN A 31 -6.05 4.08 -14.20
N PHE A 32 -5.76 3.73 -15.45
CA PHE A 32 -6.73 3.22 -16.41
C PHE A 32 -6.54 1.74 -16.69
N LYS A 33 -7.37 1.19 -17.56
CA LYS A 33 -7.33 -0.20 -17.98
C LYS A 33 -5.92 -0.60 -18.44
N ASP A 34 -5.47 -1.77 -17.97
CA ASP A 34 -4.18 -2.41 -18.29
C ASP A 34 -2.92 -1.65 -17.83
N GLU A 35 -3.05 -0.49 -17.21
CA GLU A 35 -1.94 0.20 -16.54
C GLU A 35 -1.63 -0.43 -15.19
N TYR A 36 -0.35 -0.46 -14.83
CA TYR A 36 0.10 -0.96 -13.53
C TYR A 36 1.23 -0.09 -12.98
N ASN A 37 1.47 -0.19 -11.69
CA ASN A 37 2.63 0.42 -11.06
C ASN A 37 3.60 -0.69 -10.64
N PRO A 38 4.82 -0.73 -11.21
CA PRO A 38 5.83 -1.74 -10.88
C PRO A 38 6.18 -1.76 -9.38
N ILE A 39 6.89 -2.80 -8.96
CA ILE A 39 7.41 -2.90 -7.59
C ILE A 39 8.35 -1.71 -7.33
N HIS A 40 8.07 -0.96 -6.27
CA HIS A 40 8.84 0.21 -5.86
C HIS A 40 8.72 0.46 -4.35
N TYR A 41 9.49 1.42 -3.86
CA TYR A 41 9.43 1.97 -2.50
C TYR A 41 9.52 3.49 -2.58
N HIS A 42 9.37 4.17 -1.46
CA HIS A 42 9.31 5.63 -1.40
C HIS A 42 10.38 6.24 -0.49
N ASP A 43 10.54 7.55 -0.59
CA ASP A 43 11.36 8.35 0.31
C ASP A 43 10.57 8.77 1.57
N GLY A 44 11.28 9.28 2.59
CA GLY A 44 10.71 9.74 3.86
C GLY A 44 10.76 8.66 4.94
N ASP A 45 9.79 8.64 5.84
CA ASP A 45 9.66 7.65 6.91
C ASP A 45 8.39 6.82 6.76
N ILE A 46 7.31 7.46 6.32
CA ILE A 46 6.02 6.83 6.03
C ILE A 46 5.49 7.29 4.68
N SER A 47 4.75 6.42 4.05
CA SER A 47 3.99 6.69 2.83
C SER A 47 2.53 6.33 3.02
N GLY A 48 1.67 6.90 2.23
CA GLY A 48 0.26 6.58 2.25
C GLY A 48 -0.40 6.68 0.89
N VAL A 49 -1.47 5.92 0.72
CA VAL A 49 -2.35 5.98 -0.45
C VAL A 49 -3.80 6.03 -0.01
N GLY A 50 -4.52 7.04 -0.50
CA GLY A 50 -5.96 7.21 -0.26
C GLY A 50 -6.75 7.04 -1.56
N TYR A 51 -7.83 6.27 -1.54
CA TYR A 51 -8.63 5.95 -2.71
C TYR A 51 -9.81 6.88 -2.86
N LEU A 52 -9.81 7.71 -3.89
CA LEU A 52 -10.85 8.68 -4.21
C LEU A 52 -11.95 8.08 -5.08
N LYS A 53 -11.58 7.16 -5.97
CA LYS A 53 -12.49 6.48 -6.89
C LYS A 53 -11.99 5.08 -7.16
N VAL A 54 -12.83 4.08 -6.93
CA VAL A 54 -12.53 2.69 -7.22
C VAL A 54 -13.64 2.10 -8.08
N PRO A 55 -13.33 1.60 -9.29
CA PRO A 55 -14.35 1.06 -10.18
C PRO A 55 -15.09 -0.12 -9.56
N LYS A 56 -16.40 -0.10 -9.62
CA LYS A 56 -17.22 -1.26 -9.26
C LYS A 56 -16.82 -2.46 -10.12
N ASN A 57 -16.71 -3.63 -9.49
CA ASN A 57 -16.35 -4.87 -10.18
C ASN A 57 -14.92 -4.95 -10.75
N MET A 58 -14.01 -4.03 -10.36
CA MET A 58 -12.63 -4.03 -10.81
C MET A 58 -11.92 -5.38 -10.60
N THR A 59 -12.23 -6.07 -9.52
CA THR A 59 -11.60 -7.36 -9.15
C THR A 59 -12.39 -8.60 -9.60
N LYS A 60 -13.54 -8.44 -10.27
CA LYS A 60 -14.37 -9.59 -10.66
C LYS A 60 -13.73 -10.48 -11.70
N ASN A 61 -12.99 -9.92 -12.63
CA ASN A 61 -12.34 -10.65 -13.70
C ASN A 61 -10.92 -11.05 -13.29
N LYS A 62 -10.49 -12.24 -13.63
CA LYS A 62 -9.12 -12.68 -13.43
C LYS A 62 -8.22 -12.10 -14.51
N LEU A 63 -7.07 -11.52 -14.15
CA LEU A 63 -6.04 -11.13 -15.12
C LEU A 63 -5.45 -12.36 -15.82
N LEU A 64 -5.21 -13.42 -15.06
CA LEU A 64 -4.65 -14.67 -15.55
C LEU A 64 -5.67 -15.78 -15.40
N LYS A 65 -6.16 -16.30 -16.53
CA LYS A 65 -7.23 -17.33 -16.57
C LYS A 65 -6.91 -18.58 -15.75
N ASN A 66 -5.66 -18.98 -15.69
CA ASN A 66 -5.18 -20.23 -15.06
C ASN A 66 -4.61 -20.04 -13.65
N LYS A 67 -4.68 -18.85 -13.06
CA LYS A 67 -4.22 -18.59 -11.69
C LYS A 67 -5.39 -18.49 -10.73
N LYS A 68 -5.21 -19.06 -9.54
CA LYS A 68 -6.20 -18.95 -8.45
C LYS A 68 -6.19 -17.57 -7.80
N ASP A 69 -5.08 -16.84 -7.92
CA ASP A 69 -4.88 -15.56 -7.26
C ASP A 69 -5.69 -14.45 -7.92
N LYS A 70 -6.34 -13.66 -7.08
CA LYS A 70 -7.13 -12.50 -7.49
C LYS A 70 -6.23 -11.27 -7.42
N THR A 71 -5.49 -10.99 -8.47
CA THR A 71 -4.59 -9.82 -8.53
C THR A 71 -5.17 -8.62 -9.27
N ASN A 72 -6.27 -8.81 -10.02
CA ASN A 72 -6.87 -7.76 -10.85
C ASN A 72 -7.23 -6.51 -10.02
N GLY A 73 -6.51 -5.42 -10.24
CA GLY A 73 -6.69 -4.14 -9.55
C GLY A 73 -6.31 -4.11 -8.07
N THR A 74 -5.64 -5.15 -7.56
CA THR A 74 -5.22 -5.23 -6.16
C THR A 74 -3.84 -4.61 -5.95
N ILE A 75 -3.41 -4.54 -4.71
CA ILE A 75 -2.09 -4.07 -4.31
C ILE A 75 -1.43 -5.14 -3.48
N ASP A 76 -0.17 -5.45 -3.78
CA ASP A 76 0.67 -6.29 -2.96
C ASP A 76 1.69 -5.45 -2.21
N PHE A 77 1.75 -5.64 -0.90
CA PHE A 77 2.84 -5.21 -0.06
C PHE A 77 3.76 -6.39 0.22
N ILE A 78 5.07 -6.19 0.06
CA ILE A 78 6.08 -7.25 0.14
C ILE A 78 6.99 -6.94 1.32
N ASN A 79 7.01 -7.84 2.32
CA ASN A 79 7.84 -7.67 3.52
C ASN A 79 8.63 -8.94 3.82
N GLY A 80 9.92 -8.89 3.58
CA GLY A 80 10.87 -9.96 3.91
C GLY A 80 10.64 -11.27 3.15
N GLN A 81 11.18 -12.34 3.71
CA GLN A 81 11.07 -13.69 3.17
C GLN A 81 9.90 -14.44 3.79
N ARG A 82 9.33 -15.35 3.02
CA ARG A 82 8.31 -16.26 3.54
C ARG A 82 8.93 -17.21 4.57
N GLY A 83 8.47 -17.12 5.81
CA GLY A 83 8.83 -18.06 6.88
C GLY A 83 7.72 -19.07 7.17
N PHE A 84 7.99 -19.98 8.08
CA PHE A 84 7.02 -21.01 8.50
C PHE A 84 5.74 -20.39 9.08
N LEU A 85 5.88 -19.31 9.84
CA LEU A 85 4.76 -18.61 10.50
C LEU A 85 4.53 -17.20 9.97
N SER A 86 5.19 -16.78 8.87
CA SER A 86 5.08 -15.45 8.33
C SER A 86 4.69 -15.45 6.85
N ARG A 87 3.92 -14.45 6.47
CA ARG A 87 3.62 -14.15 5.06
C ARG A 87 4.56 -13.06 4.58
N SER A 88 5.14 -13.24 3.39
CA SER A 88 5.97 -12.21 2.74
C SER A 88 5.15 -11.24 1.88
N ILE A 89 3.98 -11.65 1.43
CA ILE A 89 3.11 -10.83 0.58
C ILE A 89 1.77 -10.61 1.27
N PHE A 90 1.35 -9.37 1.29
CA PHE A 90 0.07 -8.95 1.82
C PHE A 90 -0.75 -8.27 0.72
N ASN A 91 -1.77 -8.99 0.22
CA ASN A 91 -2.63 -8.51 -0.85
C ASN A 91 -3.82 -7.72 -0.29
N ILE A 92 -4.06 -6.53 -0.84
CA ILE A 92 -5.18 -5.66 -0.48
C ILE A 92 -6.04 -5.40 -1.71
N VAL A 93 -7.34 -5.55 -1.55
CA VAL A 93 -8.36 -5.07 -2.49
C VAL A 93 -8.74 -3.66 -2.08
N PRO A 94 -8.37 -2.62 -2.83
CA PRO A 94 -8.68 -1.25 -2.47
C PRO A 94 -10.18 -0.98 -2.56
N LYS A 95 -10.67 -0.19 -1.63
CA LYS A 95 -12.05 0.32 -1.62
C LYS A 95 -12.02 1.84 -1.63
N GLU A 96 -13.05 2.43 -2.19
CA GLU A 96 -13.23 3.89 -2.13
C GLU A 96 -13.31 4.37 -0.69
N ARG A 97 -12.58 5.43 -0.37
CA ARG A 97 -12.36 6.01 0.97
C ARG A 97 -11.39 5.24 1.88
N ASP A 98 -10.77 4.15 1.41
CA ASP A 98 -9.67 3.55 2.16
C ASP A 98 -8.47 4.52 2.18
N LEU A 99 -7.81 4.58 3.34
CA LEU A 99 -6.49 5.19 3.50
C LEU A 99 -5.55 4.14 4.08
N ILE A 100 -4.50 3.82 3.33
CA ILE A 100 -3.47 2.85 3.72
C ILE A 100 -2.19 3.62 4.01
N ILE A 101 -1.64 3.46 5.21
CA ILE A 101 -0.37 4.06 5.64
C ILE A 101 0.60 2.93 5.91
N PHE A 102 1.83 3.07 5.41
CA PHE A 102 2.87 2.06 5.51
C PHE A 102 4.26 2.68 5.59
N PRO A 103 5.25 1.96 6.15
CA PRO A 103 6.64 2.42 6.14
C PRO A 103 7.14 2.63 4.71
N ASN A 104 7.92 3.68 4.49
CA ASN A 104 8.43 4.07 3.18
C ASN A 104 9.22 2.97 2.47
N TYR A 105 9.96 2.15 3.24
CA TYR A 105 10.78 1.06 2.73
C TYR A 105 9.99 -0.19 2.30
N LEU A 106 8.69 -0.23 2.59
CA LEU A 106 7.86 -1.38 2.25
C LEU A 106 7.61 -1.43 0.75
N MET A 107 8.21 -2.39 0.07
CA MET A 107 8.02 -2.59 -1.36
C MET A 107 6.58 -2.95 -1.66
N HIS A 108 6.05 -2.38 -2.71
CA HIS A 108 4.67 -2.64 -3.13
C HIS A 108 4.49 -2.47 -4.62
N THR A 109 3.42 -3.05 -5.14
CA THR A 109 3.01 -2.95 -6.53
C THR A 109 1.50 -2.83 -6.65
N ALA A 110 1.03 -2.06 -7.61
CA ALA A 110 -0.38 -1.95 -7.93
C ALA A 110 -0.67 -2.66 -9.25
N TYR A 111 -1.44 -3.75 -9.18
CA TYR A 111 -1.79 -4.56 -10.34
C TYR A 111 -2.74 -3.82 -11.29
N PRO A 112 -2.65 -4.12 -12.60
CA PRO A 112 -3.59 -3.62 -13.58
C PRO A 112 -4.98 -4.20 -13.37
N PHE A 113 -5.98 -3.60 -13.99
CA PHE A 113 -7.33 -4.13 -14.11
C PHE A 113 -7.81 -4.06 -15.57
N ASN A 114 -8.71 -4.93 -15.96
CA ASN A 114 -9.09 -5.15 -17.36
C ASN A 114 -10.47 -4.59 -17.74
N ILE A 115 -11.00 -3.65 -16.95
CA ILE A 115 -12.25 -2.95 -17.26
C ILE A 115 -11.96 -1.54 -17.74
N ASN A 116 -12.79 -1.01 -18.64
CA ASN A 116 -12.66 0.35 -19.15
C ASN A 116 -13.22 1.36 -18.16
N ALA A 117 -12.39 1.70 -17.15
CA ALA A 117 -12.72 2.59 -16.05
C ALA A 117 -11.46 3.27 -15.51
N GLU A 118 -11.65 4.24 -14.63
CA GLU A 118 -10.59 4.93 -13.91
C GLU A 118 -10.59 4.56 -12.43
N ARG A 119 -9.42 4.19 -11.89
CA ARG A 119 -9.11 4.21 -10.45
C ARG A 119 -8.33 5.48 -10.14
N ARG A 120 -8.82 6.30 -9.22
CA ARG A 120 -8.14 7.51 -8.79
C ARG A 120 -7.78 7.42 -7.33
N SER A 121 -6.52 7.69 -7.03
CA SER A 121 -5.98 7.75 -5.68
C SER A 121 -5.11 9.00 -5.52
N PHE A 122 -4.88 9.40 -4.27
CA PHE A 122 -3.77 10.29 -3.93
C PHE A 122 -2.74 9.49 -3.15
N SER A 123 -1.48 9.86 -3.31
CA SER A 123 -0.37 9.28 -2.56
C SER A 123 0.45 10.39 -1.92
N PHE A 124 1.07 10.09 -0.78
CA PHE A 124 1.95 11.04 -0.11
C PHE A 124 3.14 10.33 0.52
N ASN A 125 4.22 11.08 0.67
CA ASN A 125 5.36 10.71 1.49
C ASN A 125 5.49 11.71 2.63
N ALA A 126 5.84 11.24 3.81
CA ALA A 126 5.96 12.08 4.98
C ALA A 126 7.16 11.68 5.85
N LYS A 127 7.63 12.65 6.63
CA LYS A 127 8.67 12.50 7.63
C LYS A 127 8.06 12.60 9.02
N ILE A 128 8.49 11.72 9.93
CA ILE A 128 8.07 11.72 11.32
C ILE A 128 9.07 12.57 12.11
N ILE A 129 8.57 13.59 12.78
CA ILE A 129 9.37 14.42 13.68
C ILE A 129 9.13 13.94 15.11
N LEU A 130 10.18 13.50 15.77
CA LEU A 130 10.13 12.99 17.14
C LEU A 130 10.51 14.09 18.12
N ASP A 131 9.97 14.03 19.33
CA ASP A 131 10.48 14.82 20.45
C ASP A 131 11.94 14.43 20.75
N LYS A 132 12.76 15.43 21.09
CA LYS A 132 14.15 15.23 21.47
C LYS A 132 14.27 14.53 22.82
#